data_352015f8124277db61cb7b23b2cf6c2f
#
_entry.id   352015f8124277db61cb7b23b2cf6c2f
#
_cell.length_a   1.000
_cell.length_b   1.000
_cell.length_c   1.000
_cell.angle_alpha   90.00
_cell.angle_beta   90.00
_cell.angle_gamma   90.00
#
_symmetry.space_group_name_H-M   'P 1'
#
loop_
_entity.id
_entity.type
_entity.pdbx_description
1 polymer ?
#
loop_
_entity_poly.entity_id
_entity_poly.type
_entity_poly.pdbx_seq_one_letter_code
_entity_poly.pdbx_strand_id
1 'polypeptide(L)'
;MKVAIIGAGNMGGAIARGLAQGTIIPASDVTVADPFSGSLETLQADYPEINVTTENPKAIKDADIVILAVKPWLIDQVLSVVHLTPRQVLVSIAGGVTFEQLVKSVGPEQTIFRLIPNTAISQLESMTLISSRNASKEQEQLMLDIFNELGLAMLIPESQMAATTALTSCGIAYVLKYIQAAMQAGIELGIYP
;
A
#
# COMPACT_ATOMS: atom_id res chain seq x y z
N MET A 1 -6.14 -3.66 16.70
CA MET A 1 -5.81 -4.42 15.44
C MET A 1 -4.46 -3.94 14.96
N LYS A 2 -3.51 -4.85 14.85
CA LYS A 2 -2.12 -4.50 14.54
C LYS A 2 -1.81 -4.68 13.05
N VAL A 3 -1.11 -3.71 12.48
CA VAL A 3 -0.71 -3.70 11.07
C VAL A 3 0.82 -3.68 10.95
N ALA A 4 1.36 -4.61 10.18
CA ALA A 4 2.76 -4.60 9.78
C ALA A 4 2.88 -4.15 8.32
N ILE A 5 3.79 -3.24 8.04
CA ILE A 5 4.11 -2.78 6.68
C ILE A 5 5.55 -3.18 6.37
N ILE A 6 5.75 -4.00 5.35
CA ILE A 6 7.07 -4.42 4.88
C ILE A 6 7.47 -3.54 3.70
N GLY A 7 8.44 -2.68 3.94
CA GLY A 7 8.91 -1.64 3.02
C GLY A 7 8.48 -0.23 3.43
N ALA A 8 9.45 0.63 3.75
CA ALA A 8 9.26 2.05 4.11
C ALA A 8 9.55 3.01 2.94
N GLY A 9 9.49 2.51 1.70
CA GLY A 9 9.64 3.34 0.50
C GLY A 9 8.45 4.30 0.31
N ASN A 10 8.40 4.97 -0.85
CA ASN A 10 7.38 5.99 -1.14
C ASN A 10 5.96 5.56 -0.82
N MET A 11 5.54 4.36 -1.24
CA MET A 11 4.17 3.90 -1.00
C MET A 11 3.95 3.36 0.42
N GLY A 12 4.86 2.52 0.92
CA GLY A 12 4.73 1.98 2.29
C GLY A 12 4.82 3.07 3.35
N GLY A 13 5.74 4.02 3.19
CA GLY A 13 5.83 5.18 4.07
C GLY A 13 4.59 6.09 4.00
N ALA A 14 4.02 6.29 2.79
CA ALA A 14 2.79 7.08 2.65
C ALA A 14 1.58 6.38 3.28
N ILE A 15 1.45 5.04 3.13
CA ILE A 15 0.42 4.25 3.81
C ILE A 15 0.60 4.34 5.33
N ALA A 16 1.83 4.18 5.85
CA ALA A 16 2.09 4.28 7.28
C ALA A 16 1.67 5.63 7.87
N ARG A 17 2.03 6.73 7.18
CA ARG A 17 1.61 8.10 7.58
C ARG A 17 0.10 8.28 7.52
N GLY A 18 -0.54 7.75 6.47
CA GLY A 18 -1.98 7.80 6.34
C GLY A 18 -2.69 7.06 7.47
N LEU A 19 -2.29 5.83 7.76
CA LEU A 19 -2.84 5.05 8.87
C LEU A 19 -2.64 5.75 10.22
N ALA A 20 -1.47 6.39 10.45
CA ALA A 20 -1.21 7.11 11.68
C ALA A 20 -2.08 8.36 11.89
N GLN A 21 -2.64 8.91 10.82
CA GLN A 21 -3.58 10.04 10.85
C GLN A 21 -5.04 9.58 10.89
N GLY A 22 -5.28 8.30 10.61
CA GLY A 22 -6.61 7.69 10.61
C GLY A 22 -7.15 7.45 12.03
N THR A 23 -8.37 6.94 12.08
CA THR A 23 -9.10 6.68 13.33
C THR A 23 -9.31 5.19 13.59
N ILE A 24 -9.20 4.34 12.56
CA ILE A 24 -9.48 2.90 12.65
C ILE A 24 -8.30 2.14 13.26
N ILE A 25 -7.06 2.53 12.91
CA ILE A 25 -5.84 1.88 13.38
C ILE A 25 -5.01 2.91 14.16
N PRO A 26 -4.86 2.75 15.49
CA PRO A 26 -3.97 3.60 16.26
C PRO A 26 -2.53 3.56 15.73
N ALA A 27 -1.83 4.69 15.68
CA ALA A 27 -0.45 4.75 15.21
C ALA A 27 0.48 3.78 15.96
N SER A 28 0.24 3.57 17.26
CA SER A 28 0.97 2.61 18.10
C SER A 28 0.76 1.14 17.71
N ASP A 29 -0.28 0.84 16.93
CA ASP A 29 -0.55 -0.50 16.39
C ASP A 29 0.06 -0.71 15.00
N VAL A 30 0.71 0.31 14.42
CA VAL A 30 1.41 0.23 13.14
C VAL A 30 2.89 -0.08 13.38
N THR A 31 3.40 -1.11 12.72
CA THR A 31 4.83 -1.46 12.71
C THR A 31 5.35 -1.45 11.28
N VAL A 32 6.39 -0.70 11.00
CA VAL A 32 7.01 -0.62 9.68
C VAL A 32 8.38 -1.26 9.69
N ALA A 33 8.64 -2.14 8.72
CA ALA A 33 9.94 -2.79 8.55
C ALA A 33 10.58 -2.38 7.22
N ASP A 34 11.86 -2.04 7.26
CA ASP A 34 12.68 -1.80 6.07
C ASP A 34 14.15 -2.10 6.40
N PRO A 35 14.93 -2.75 5.52
CA PRO A 35 16.34 -3.00 5.79
C PRO A 35 17.19 -1.71 5.88
N PHE A 36 16.69 -0.58 5.37
CA PHE A 36 17.38 0.71 5.40
C PHE A 36 16.79 1.62 6.49
N SER A 37 17.61 1.97 7.49
CA SER A 37 17.17 2.74 8.66
C SER A 37 16.71 4.17 8.32
N GLY A 38 17.29 4.80 7.30
CA GLY A 38 17.03 6.22 7.01
C GLY A 38 15.55 6.55 6.75
N SER A 39 14.83 5.67 6.03
CA SER A 39 13.38 5.84 5.81
C SER A 39 12.59 5.64 7.10
N LEU A 40 13.04 4.72 7.96
CA LEU A 40 12.42 4.42 9.25
C LEU A 40 12.61 5.58 10.24
N GLU A 41 13.82 6.14 10.31
CA GLU A 41 14.17 7.28 11.16
C GLU A 41 13.33 8.51 10.80
N THR A 42 13.18 8.80 9.48
CA THR A 42 12.33 9.90 9.01
C THR A 42 10.87 9.67 9.40
N LEU A 43 10.35 8.45 9.20
CA LEU A 43 8.98 8.12 9.55
C LEU A 43 8.72 8.27 11.06
N GLN A 44 9.65 7.78 11.89
CA GLN A 44 9.53 7.83 13.35
C GLN A 44 9.72 9.26 13.89
N ALA A 45 10.49 10.11 13.23
CA ALA A 45 10.61 11.53 13.58
C ALA A 45 9.28 12.28 13.35
N ASP A 46 8.59 11.98 12.25
CA ASP A 46 7.29 12.59 11.92
C ASP A 46 6.15 12.01 12.78
N TYR A 47 6.21 10.70 13.07
CA TYR A 47 5.18 9.92 13.78
C TYR A 47 5.82 9.03 14.85
N PRO A 48 6.16 9.59 16.05
CA PRO A 48 6.90 8.86 17.09
C PRO A 48 6.17 7.63 17.66
N GLU A 49 4.86 7.54 17.49
CA GLU A 49 4.05 6.42 17.96
C GLU A 49 4.15 5.18 17.05
N ILE A 50 4.57 5.35 15.78
CA ILE A 50 4.77 4.22 14.87
C ILE A 50 5.98 3.40 15.31
N ASN A 51 5.80 2.08 15.38
CA ASN A 51 6.90 1.17 15.64
C ASN A 51 7.72 0.92 14.38
N VAL A 52 9.04 0.89 14.51
CA VAL A 52 9.93 0.63 13.37
C VAL A 52 10.92 -0.50 13.69
N THR A 53 11.31 -1.25 12.68
CA THR A 53 12.32 -2.32 12.81
C THR A 53 13.02 -2.57 11.47
N THR A 54 14.23 -3.09 11.49
CA THR A 54 14.92 -3.55 10.28
C THR A 54 14.66 -5.02 9.96
N GLU A 55 13.87 -5.71 10.79
CA GLU A 55 13.65 -7.16 10.71
C GLU A 55 12.18 -7.47 10.37
N ASN A 56 11.90 -7.93 9.14
CA ASN A 56 10.55 -8.29 8.70
C ASN A 56 9.85 -9.30 9.64
N PRO A 57 10.51 -10.39 10.12
CA PRO A 57 9.85 -11.33 11.03
C PRO A 57 9.41 -10.71 12.35
N LYS A 58 10.11 -9.70 12.85
CA LYS A 58 9.70 -8.98 14.07
C LYS A 58 8.44 -8.15 13.84
N ALA A 59 8.36 -7.48 12.69
CA ALA A 59 7.22 -6.63 12.36
C ALA A 59 5.91 -7.43 12.29
N ILE A 60 5.95 -8.62 11.69
CA ILE A 60 4.75 -9.42 11.45
C ILE A 60 4.27 -10.27 12.64
N LYS A 61 5.11 -10.43 13.68
CA LYS A 61 4.91 -11.42 14.76
C LYS A 61 3.51 -11.35 15.40
N ASP A 62 3.04 -10.15 15.69
CA ASP A 62 1.75 -9.91 16.36
C ASP A 62 0.76 -9.16 15.46
N ALA A 63 1.05 -9.05 14.16
CA ALA A 63 0.20 -8.34 13.23
C ALA A 63 -1.03 -9.15 12.83
N ASP A 64 -2.17 -8.49 12.71
CA ASP A 64 -3.39 -9.04 12.12
C ASP A 64 -3.37 -8.88 10.59
N ILE A 65 -2.82 -7.77 10.11
CA ILE A 65 -2.68 -7.44 8.69
C ILE A 65 -1.20 -7.21 8.37
N VAL A 66 -0.72 -7.84 7.30
CA VAL A 66 0.65 -7.69 6.79
C VAL A 66 0.61 -7.11 5.38
N ILE A 67 1.10 -5.87 5.22
CA ILE A 67 1.13 -5.14 3.96
C ILE A 67 2.52 -5.27 3.33
N LEU A 68 2.61 -5.88 2.15
CA LEU A 68 3.82 -5.93 1.34
C LEU A 68 3.90 -4.68 0.45
N ALA A 69 4.75 -3.74 0.84
CA ALA A 69 4.99 -2.48 0.14
C ALA A 69 6.38 -2.45 -0.52
N VAL A 70 6.82 -3.58 -1.02
CA VAL A 70 8.10 -3.76 -1.71
C VAL A 70 7.92 -3.84 -3.22
N LYS A 71 9.02 -3.73 -3.96
CA LYS A 71 9.00 -3.88 -5.42
C LYS A 71 8.60 -5.31 -5.82
N PRO A 72 7.90 -5.50 -6.95
CA PRO A 72 7.37 -6.81 -7.37
C PRO A 72 8.41 -7.93 -7.37
N TRP A 73 9.63 -7.66 -7.80
CA TRP A 73 10.73 -8.66 -7.86
C TRP A 73 11.32 -9.03 -6.51
N LEU A 74 10.94 -8.35 -5.41
CA LEU A 74 11.36 -8.66 -4.05
C LEU A 74 10.34 -9.51 -3.27
N ILE A 75 9.14 -9.72 -3.82
CA ILE A 75 8.05 -10.43 -3.13
C ILE A 75 8.49 -11.82 -2.68
N ASP A 76 9.05 -12.62 -3.57
CA ASP A 76 9.47 -13.98 -3.23
C ASP A 76 10.59 -14.00 -2.18
N GLN A 77 11.55 -13.07 -2.27
CA GLN A 77 12.61 -12.93 -1.28
C GLN A 77 12.04 -12.55 0.10
N VAL A 78 11.09 -11.64 0.15
CA VAL A 78 10.45 -11.22 1.41
C VAL A 78 9.63 -12.39 1.98
N LEU A 79 8.80 -13.03 1.19
CA LEU A 79 7.96 -14.13 1.64
C LEU A 79 8.73 -15.41 2.00
N SER A 80 9.99 -15.55 1.54
CA SER A 80 10.84 -16.66 1.97
C SER A 80 11.25 -16.61 3.45
N VAL A 81 11.23 -15.42 4.06
CA VAL A 81 11.58 -15.18 5.46
C VAL A 81 10.40 -14.71 6.33
N VAL A 82 9.27 -14.36 5.70
CA VAL A 82 8.04 -13.92 6.34
C VAL A 82 7.03 -15.06 6.31
N HIS A 83 6.85 -15.75 7.44
CA HIS A 83 5.93 -16.87 7.56
C HIS A 83 4.62 -16.41 8.20
N LEU A 84 3.57 -16.31 7.39
CA LEU A 84 2.25 -15.91 7.86
C LEU A 84 1.52 -17.07 8.56
N THR A 85 0.76 -16.72 9.58
CA THR A 85 -0.19 -17.64 10.19
C THR A 85 -1.54 -17.59 9.46
N PRO A 86 -2.40 -18.61 9.54
CA PRO A 86 -3.71 -18.62 8.88
C PRO A 86 -4.65 -17.49 9.32
N ARG A 87 -4.40 -16.86 10.48
CA ARG A 87 -5.21 -15.74 10.99
C ARG A 87 -4.79 -14.39 10.42
N GLN A 88 -3.57 -14.28 9.93
CA GLN A 88 -3.04 -13.04 9.36
C GLN A 88 -3.58 -12.81 7.95
N VAL A 89 -3.94 -11.60 7.65
CA VAL A 89 -4.35 -11.18 6.31
C VAL A 89 -3.14 -10.63 5.57
N LEU A 90 -2.87 -11.19 4.40
CA LEU A 90 -1.83 -10.65 3.50
C LEU A 90 -2.42 -9.57 2.60
N VAL A 91 -1.78 -8.43 2.55
CA VAL A 91 -2.08 -7.33 1.63
C VAL A 91 -0.87 -7.07 0.75
N SER A 92 -1.01 -7.17 -0.56
CA SER A 92 0.06 -6.82 -1.51
C SER A 92 -0.31 -5.56 -2.28
N ILE A 93 0.57 -4.56 -2.26
CA ILE A 93 0.47 -3.37 -3.11
C ILE A 93 1.44 -3.42 -4.31
N ALA A 94 2.06 -4.57 -4.54
CA ALA A 94 3.00 -4.76 -5.64
C ALA A 94 2.27 -4.82 -6.99
N GLY A 95 2.50 -3.83 -7.85
CA GLY A 95 1.91 -3.78 -9.18
C GLY A 95 2.30 -4.98 -10.03
N GLY A 96 1.32 -5.59 -10.71
CA GLY A 96 1.55 -6.74 -11.61
C GLY A 96 1.67 -8.10 -10.94
N VAL A 97 1.78 -8.18 -9.62
CA VAL A 97 1.81 -9.47 -8.89
C VAL A 97 0.38 -9.99 -8.72
N THR A 98 0.09 -11.19 -9.20
CA THR A 98 -1.25 -11.80 -9.18
C THR A 98 -1.50 -12.62 -7.92
N PHE A 99 -2.79 -12.95 -7.65
CA PHE A 99 -3.11 -13.91 -6.58
C PHE A 99 -2.44 -15.27 -6.80
N GLU A 100 -2.38 -15.74 -8.05
CA GLU A 100 -1.72 -17.02 -8.36
C GLU A 100 -0.23 -17.03 -7.95
N GLN A 101 0.47 -15.91 -8.18
CA GLN A 101 1.86 -15.77 -7.77
C GLN A 101 1.99 -15.74 -6.24
N LEU A 102 1.17 -14.94 -5.55
CA LEU A 102 1.20 -14.85 -4.08
C LEU A 102 0.89 -16.20 -3.41
N VAL A 103 -0.12 -16.91 -3.91
CA VAL A 103 -0.52 -18.24 -3.39
C VAL A 103 0.62 -19.26 -3.44
N LYS A 104 1.50 -19.20 -4.44
CA LYS A 104 2.69 -20.09 -4.51
C LYS A 104 3.60 -19.93 -3.30
N SER A 105 3.68 -18.74 -2.73
CA SER A 105 4.55 -18.43 -1.59
C SER A 105 3.86 -18.59 -0.24
N VAL A 106 2.54 -18.31 -0.14
CA VAL A 106 1.83 -18.29 1.15
C VAL A 106 0.78 -19.40 1.33
N GLY A 107 0.53 -20.19 0.29
CA GLY A 107 -0.45 -21.27 0.30
C GLY A 107 -1.86 -20.86 -0.16
N PRO A 108 -2.69 -21.86 -0.56
CA PRO A 108 -3.98 -21.61 -1.19
C PRO A 108 -5.07 -21.09 -0.24
N GLU A 109 -4.93 -21.35 1.07
CA GLU A 109 -5.93 -21.01 2.08
C GLU A 109 -5.74 -19.61 2.68
N GLN A 110 -4.60 -18.96 2.39
CA GLN A 110 -4.31 -17.64 2.92
C GLN A 110 -5.34 -16.61 2.45
N THR A 111 -5.82 -15.77 3.37
CA THR A 111 -6.60 -14.57 3.00
C THR A 111 -5.67 -13.53 2.41
N ILE A 112 -5.93 -13.12 1.18
CA ILE A 112 -5.08 -12.20 0.43
C ILE A 112 -5.92 -11.05 -0.14
N PHE A 113 -5.41 -9.84 0.03
CA PHE A 113 -5.87 -8.66 -0.69
C PHE A 113 -4.77 -8.16 -1.63
N ARG A 114 -5.17 -7.75 -2.81
CA ARG A 114 -4.33 -6.99 -3.75
C ARG A 114 -4.86 -5.58 -3.83
N LEU A 115 -4.00 -4.62 -3.57
CA LEU A 115 -4.35 -3.21 -3.61
C LEU A 115 -3.48 -2.47 -4.61
N ILE A 116 -4.08 -1.56 -5.33
CA ILE A 116 -3.37 -0.63 -6.21
C ILE A 116 -3.76 0.79 -5.79
N PRO A 117 -3.07 1.37 -4.80
CA PRO A 117 -3.16 2.79 -4.51
C PRO A 117 -2.42 3.60 -5.58
N ASN A 118 -2.59 4.92 -5.55
CA ASN A 118 -1.78 5.84 -6.35
C ASN A 118 -0.98 6.81 -5.46
N THR A 119 -0.15 7.65 -6.04
CA THR A 119 0.75 8.55 -5.30
C THR A 119 0.03 9.61 -4.46
N ALA A 120 -1.25 9.91 -4.75
CA ALA A 120 -2.05 10.84 -3.97
C ALA A 120 -2.38 10.31 -2.55
N ILE A 121 -2.03 9.03 -2.25
CA ILE A 121 -2.18 8.48 -0.90
C ILE A 121 -1.39 9.28 0.15
N SER A 122 -0.30 9.93 -0.24
CA SER A 122 0.46 10.82 0.65
C SER A 122 -0.31 12.08 1.07
N GLN A 123 -1.39 12.39 0.36
CA GLN A 123 -2.30 13.50 0.63
C GLN A 123 -3.69 13.03 1.10
N LEU A 124 -3.84 11.74 1.40
CA LEU A 124 -5.12 11.09 1.76
C LEU A 124 -6.19 11.22 0.65
N GLU A 125 -5.76 11.27 -0.60
CA GLU A 125 -6.61 11.46 -1.79
C GLU A 125 -6.37 10.34 -2.83
N SER A 126 -5.98 9.16 -2.36
CA SER A 126 -5.76 8.01 -3.26
C SER A 126 -7.08 7.48 -3.82
N MET A 127 -7.07 7.07 -5.08
CA MET A 127 -8.01 6.08 -5.57
C MET A 127 -7.36 4.70 -5.40
N THR A 128 -7.82 3.91 -4.43
CA THR A 128 -7.28 2.59 -4.13
C THR A 128 -8.20 1.49 -4.63
N LEU A 129 -7.73 0.72 -5.60
CA LEU A 129 -8.43 -0.46 -6.10
C LEU A 129 -8.10 -1.66 -5.21
N ILE A 130 -9.12 -2.42 -4.83
CA ILE A 130 -9.00 -3.57 -3.92
C ILE A 130 -9.58 -4.80 -4.61
N SER A 131 -8.85 -5.90 -4.57
CA SER A 131 -9.35 -7.22 -4.93
C SER A 131 -9.03 -8.19 -3.80
N SER A 132 -9.89 -9.15 -3.53
CA SER A 132 -9.77 -10.09 -2.42
C SER A 132 -9.77 -11.54 -2.89
N ARG A 133 -9.10 -12.40 -2.13
CA ARG A 133 -9.14 -13.86 -2.24
C ARG A 133 -9.26 -14.47 -0.84
N ASN A 134 -10.18 -15.42 -0.67
CA ASN A 134 -10.49 -16.08 0.60
C ASN A 134 -10.88 -15.11 1.74
N ALA A 135 -11.34 -13.91 1.41
CA ALA A 135 -11.78 -12.94 2.39
C ALA A 135 -13.28 -13.10 2.71
N SER A 136 -13.65 -12.88 3.96
CA SER A 136 -15.05 -12.73 4.34
C SER A 136 -15.55 -11.32 3.95
N LYS A 137 -16.90 -11.16 3.97
CA LYS A 137 -17.50 -9.84 3.70
C LYS A 137 -17.11 -8.79 4.72
N GLU A 138 -16.92 -9.19 5.97
CA GLU A 138 -16.47 -8.32 7.06
C GLU A 138 -15.02 -7.88 6.83
N GLN A 139 -14.15 -8.77 6.34
CA GLN A 139 -12.78 -8.44 5.99
C GLN A 139 -12.70 -7.51 4.77
N GLU A 140 -13.55 -7.72 3.76
CA GLU A 140 -13.66 -6.81 2.62
C GLU A 140 -14.11 -5.41 3.04
N GLN A 141 -15.14 -5.33 3.90
CA GLN A 141 -15.63 -4.05 4.42
C GLN A 141 -14.58 -3.34 5.27
N LEU A 142 -13.92 -4.07 6.17
CA LEU A 142 -12.83 -3.52 6.99
C LEU A 142 -11.71 -2.93 6.12
N MET A 143 -11.33 -3.63 5.05
CA MET A 143 -10.29 -3.15 4.13
C MET A 143 -10.74 -1.87 3.39
N LEU A 144 -12.02 -1.82 2.97
CA LEU A 144 -12.61 -0.61 2.41
C LEU A 144 -12.57 0.55 3.40
N ASP A 145 -12.98 0.31 4.65
CA ASP A 145 -13.03 1.36 5.69
C ASP A 145 -11.63 1.92 5.97
N ILE A 146 -10.63 1.05 6.13
CA ILE A 146 -9.24 1.45 6.34
C ILE A 146 -8.72 2.32 5.18
N PHE A 147 -8.91 1.89 3.94
CA PHE A 147 -8.36 2.61 2.79
C PHE A 147 -9.21 3.81 2.35
N ASN A 148 -10.46 3.92 2.81
CA ASN A 148 -11.27 5.13 2.68
C ASN A 148 -10.77 6.26 3.59
N GLU A 149 -10.04 5.98 4.68
CA GLU A 149 -9.33 7.03 5.43
C GLU A 149 -8.14 7.61 4.64
N LEU A 150 -7.63 6.88 3.63
CA LEU A 150 -6.52 7.30 2.79
C LEU A 150 -6.94 7.84 1.41
N GLY A 151 -8.23 8.07 1.22
CA GLY A 151 -8.84 8.54 -0.03
C GLY A 151 -10.14 7.81 -0.35
N LEU A 152 -10.29 7.34 -1.57
CA LEU A 152 -11.43 6.53 -2.02
C LEU A 152 -10.98 5.10 -2.31
N ALA A 153 -11.65 4.11 -1.72
CA ALA A 153 -11.38 2.70 -1.96
C ALA A 153 -12.55 2.02 -2.69
N MET A 154 -12.23 1.08 -3.60
CA MET A 154 -13.24 0.35 -4.38
C MET A 154 -12.85 -1.11 -4.54
N LEU A 155 -13.79 -2.03 -4.25
CA LEU A 155 -13.66 -3.45 -4.57
C LEU A 155 -13.91 -3.68 -6.05
N ILE A 156 -12.99 -4.41 -6.68
CA ILE A 156 -13.07 -4.81 -8.08
C ILE A 156 -12.65 -6.28 -8.25
N PRO A 157 -13.12 -6.99 -9.26
CA PRO A 157 -12.57 -8.30 -9.61
C PRO A 157 -11.09 -8.21 -10.01
N GLU A 158 -10.30 -9.24 -9.68
CA GLU A 158 -8.88 -9.28 -10.06
C GLU A 158 -8.67 -9.09 -11.58
N SER A 159 -9.56 -9.63 -12.38
CA SER A 159 -9.50 -9.51 -13.87
C SER A 159 -9.55 -8.06 -14.38
N GLN A 160 -10.06 -7.12 -13.58
CA GLN A 160 -10.12 -5.70 -13.93
C GLN A 160 -8.93 -4.89 -13.40
N MET A 161 -8.11 -5.46 -12.51
CA MET A 161 -7.00 -4.74 -11.86
C MET A 161 -6.04 -4.08 -12.85
N ALA A 162 -5.64 -4.79 -13.91
CA ALA A 162 -4.70 -4.26 -14.90
C ALA A 162 -5.26 -3.06 -15.68
N ALA A 163 -6.51 -3.19 -16.16
CA ALA A 163 -7.16 -2.13 -16.95
C ALA A 163 -7.45 -0.89 -16.08
N THR A 164 -7.97 -1.08 -14.88
CA THR A 164 -8.30 0.03 -13.99
C THR A 164 -7.04 0.71 -13.44
N THR A 165 -5.93 -0.01 -13.21
CA THR A 165 -4.64 0.57 -12.83
C THR A 165 -4.16 1.61 -13.85
N ALA A 166 -4.36 1.37 -15.14
CA ALA A 166 -4.00 2.31 -16.20
C ALA A 166 -4.73 3.66 -16.05
N LEU A 167 -5.96 3.65 -15.52
CA LEU A 167 -6.77 4.85 -15.30
C LEU A 167 -6.45 5.52 -13.95
N THR A 168 -6.52 4.76 -12.86
CA THR A 168 -6.50 5.32 -11.49
C THR A 168 -5.09 5.58 -10.95
N SER A 169 -4.10 4.80 -11.39
CA SER A 169 -2.71 4.94 -10.94
C SER A 169 -1.84 5.63 -12.00
N CYS A 170 -1.81 5.12 -13.24
CA CYS A 170 -1.02 5.73 -14.31
C CYS A 170 -1.64 7.04 -14.82
N GLY A 171 -2.96 7.20 -14.76
CA GLY A 171 -3.70 8.36 -15.23
C GLY A 171 -3.21 9.69 -14.65
N ILE A 172 -2.77 9.72 -13.41
CA ILE A 172 -2.18 10.90 -12.76
C ILE A 172 -1.01 11.43 -13.58
N ALA A 173 -0.12 10.57 -14.07
CA ALA A 173 1.04 10.98 -14.85
C ALA A 173 0.63 11.67 -16.16
N TYR A 174 -0.44 11.22 -16.81
CA TYR A 174 -0.97 11.83 -18.04
C TYR A 174 -1.54 13.21 -17.78
N VAL A 175 -2.33 13.38 -16.70
CA VAL A 175 -2.90 14.67 -16.30
C VAL A 175 -1.79 15.66 -15.96
N LEU A 176 -0.80 15.27 -15.17
CA LEU A 176 0.35 16.12 -14.83
C LEU A 176 1.14 16.51 -16.08
N LYS A 177 1.31 15.61 -17.04
CA LYS A 177 2.00 15.91 -18.30
C LYS A 177 1.21 16.90 -19.16
N TYR A 178 -0.12 16.76 -19.19
CA TYR A 178 -1.00 17.73 -19.87
C TYR A 178 -0.88 19.13 -19.24
N ILE A 179 -0.96 19.22 -17.91
CA ILE A 179 -0.82 20.51 -17.19
C ILE A 179 0.56 21.14 -17.49
N GLN A 180 1.63 20.35 -17.42
CA GLN A 180 2.99 20.83 -17.72
C GLN A 180 3.08 21.40 -19.14
N ALA A 181 2.54 20.70 -20.12
CA ALA A 181 2.54 21.15 -21.52
C ALA A 181 1.73 22.44 -21.71
N ALA A 182 0.57 22.54 -21.05
CA ALA A 182 -0.26 23.77 -21.11
C ALA A 182 0.46 24.98 -20.48
N MET A 183 1.13 24.79 -19.33
CA MET A 183 1.93 25.83 -18.69
C MET A 183 3.06 26.30 -19.60
N GLN A 184 3.80 25.36 -20.20
CA GLN A 184 4.88 25.69 -21.13
C GLN A 184 4.38 26.48 -22.34
N ALA A 185 3.27 26.06 -22.94
CA ALA A 185 2.65 26.78 -24.06
C ALA A 185 2.25 28.22 -23.65
N GLY A 186 1.70 28.39 -22.44
CA GLY A 186 1.37 29.71 -21.91
C GLY A 186 2.61 30.63 -21.82
N ILE A 187 3.72 30.10 -21.30
CA ILE A 187 4.98 30.83 -21.18
C ILE A 187 5.51 31.23 -22.56
N GLU A 188 5.50 30.32 -23.52
CA GLU A 188 5.93 30.56 -24.90
C GLU A 188 5.08 31.63 -25.60
N LEU A 189 3.81 31.77 -25.23
CA LEU A 189 2.90 32.81 -25.69
C LEU A 189 2.99 34.13 -24.89
N GLY A 190 3.95 34.24 -23.97
CA GLY A 190 4.21 35.44 -23.19
C GLY A 190 3.33 35.63 -21.95
N ILE A 191 2.63 34.61 -21.49
CA ILE A 191 1.93 34.60 -20.20
C ILE A 191 2.95 34.33 -19.10
N TYR A 192 2.98 35.17 -18.08
CA TYR A 192 3.86 34.96 -16.92
C TYR A 192 3.36 33.76 -16.10
N PRO A 193 4.29 32.91 -15.53
CA PRO A 193 3.95 31.80 -14.69
C PRO A 193 3.33 32.22 -13.35
#